data_56ea1c0db87b16b9f3a62454022ea31d
#
_entry.id   56ea1c0db87b16b9f3a62454022ea31d
#
_cell.length_a   1.000
_cell.length_b   1.000
_cell.length_c   1.000
_cell.angle_alpha   90.00
_cell.angle_beta   90.00
_cell.angle_gamma   90.00
#
_symmetry.space_group_name_H-M   'P 1'
#
loop_
_entity.id
_entity.type
_entity.pdbx_description
1 polymer ?
#
loop_
_entity_poly.entity_id
_entity_poly.type
_entity_poly.pdbx_seq_one_letter_code
_entity_poly.pdbx_strand_id
1 'polypeptide(L)'
;EYGLGWLPLGGYTKMAGMIDESLDTEQLKQPLQPWEFRSKPAWQRLIIMLGGVTVNLILAIVIYIFLLFLYGEQYLPTSAAKYGITVDSLGYRMGLRDGDQIQSVDHKNVDEFLDIPKDIILNEAKTVEVIRDGKNVEVEIPQGYISKIIKQKSVDFISIRIPFEVEAVSKGTGASKAGILPNDRIIGANDSLTPFYDQFRKVVLKNKGKIVSVILLRKTDTLRIPVQVSSDGFIGVQRRGPDKFLEFKEKEYTLITAVPAGFVRAFEGVGNYLKSIKIIFSQKNAYESVGGFITIGKIFPAVWDWYAFWSLTAFLSIMLAILNVLPIPALDGGHVVFLLYE
;
A
#
# COMPACT_ATOMS: atom_id res chain seq x y z
N GLU A 1 -31.56 25.77 -7.52
CA GLU A 1 -32.08 25.49 -6.15
C GLU A 1 -31.01 24.76 -5.37
N TYR A 2 -30.81 25.16 -4.11
CA TYR A 2 -29.90 24.48 -3.19
C TYR A 2 -30.76 23.83 -2.09
N GLY A 3 -30.55 22.53 -1.83
CA GLY A 3 -31.25 21.78 -0.79
C GLY A 3 -30.28 21.05 0.12
N LEU A 4 -30.60 21.00 1.40
CA LEU A 4 -29.91 20.16 2.39
C LEU A 4 -30.76 18.92 2.66
N GLY A 5 -30.20 17.74 2.33
CA GLY A 5 -30.84 16.47 2.69
C GLY A 5 -30.79 16.20 4.20
N TRP A 6 -31.77 15.47 4.70
CA TRP A 6 -31.84 15.08 6.12
C TRP A 6 -30.68 14.17 6.55
N LEU A 7 -30.10 13.42 5.61
CA LEU A 7 -28.95 12.54 5.85
C LEU A 7 -27.78 13.01 4.98
N PRO A 8 -26.79 13.76 5.53
CA PRO A 8 -25.72 14.37 4.75
C PRO A 8 -24.60 13.34 4.46
N LEU A 9 -24.94 12.22 3.81
CA LEU A 9 -23.97 11.21 3.40
C LEU A 9 -23.30 11.52 2.05
N GLY A 10 -23.73 12.57 1.38
CA GLY A 10 -23.18 13.01 0.11
C GLY A 10 -24.03 14.14 -0.49
N GLY A 11 -23.53 14.71 -1.58
CA GLY A 11 -24.24 15.69 -2.38
C GLY A 11 -24.22 15.30 -3.84
N TYR A 12 -25.24 15.69 -4.59
CA TYR A 12 -25.28 15.55 -6.05
C TYR A 12 -25.73 16.85 -6.70
N THR A 13 -25.31 17.02 -7.93
CA THR A 13 -25.71 18.16 -8.75
C THR A 13 -26.57 17.66 -9.89
N LYS A 14 -27.84 18.07 -9.93
CA LYS A 14 -28.73 17.73 -11.04
C LYS A 14 -28.50 18.73 -12.19
N MET A 15 -28.08 18.22 -13.34
CA MET A 15 -27.91 19.03 -14.53
C MET A 15 -29.21 19.06 -15.33
N ALA A 16 -29.69 20.28 -15.69
CA ALA A 16 -30.89 20.43 -16.49
C ALA A 16 -30.68 19.84 -17.89
N GLY A 17 -31.60 18.97 -18.33
CA GLY A 17 -31.55 18.33 -19.64
C GLY A 17 -30.60 17.16 -19.78
N MET A 18 -30.16 16.57 -18.67
CA MET A 18 -29.39 15.33 -18.63
C MET A 18 -30.17 14.26 -17.87
N ILE A 19 -30.11 13.03 -18.36
CA ILE A 19 -30.57 11.85 -17.59
C ILE A 19 -29.47 11.54 -16.59
N ASP A 20 -29.73 11.79 -15.34
CA ASP A 20 -28.85 11.46 -14.22
C ASP A 20 -29.21 10.07 -13.64
N GLU A 21 -28.53 9.70 -12.55
CA GLU A 21 -28.77 8.44 -11.83
C GLU A 21 -30.19 8.28 -11.31
N SER A 22 -30.99 9.38 -11.23
CA SER A 22 -32.39 9.34 -10.81
C SER A 22 -33.33 8.82 -11.88
N LEU A 23 -32.84 8.63 -13.14
CA LEU A 23 -33.63 8.18 -14.31
C LEU A 23 -34.90 9.05 -14.56
N ASP A 24 -34.89 10.30 -14.11
CA ASP A 24 -35.98 11.24 -14.29
C ASP A 24 -36.06 11.72 -15.74
N THR A 25 -36.94 11.08 -16.51
CA THR A 25 -37.18 11.40 -17.94
C THR A 25 -38.21 12.49 -18.15
N GLU A 26 -38.89 13.00 -17.11
CA GLU A 26 -39.97 13.99 -17.28
C GLU A 26 -39.46 15.32 -17.82
N GLN A 27 -38.25 15.73 -17.43
CA GLN A 27 -37.62 16.94 -17.96
C GLN A 27 -37.32 16.86 -19.45
N LEU A 28 -37.07 15.68 -19.99
CA LEU A 28 -36.77 15.48 -21.40
C LEU A 28 -38.02 15.67 -22.31
N LYS A 29 -39.21 15.57 -21.74
CA LYS A 29 -40.49 15.79 -22.47
C LYS A 29 -40.79 17.28 -22.68
N GLN A 30 -40.10 18.16 -21.95
CA GLN A 30 -40.29 19.61 -22.09
C GLN A 30 -39.53 20.17 -23.31
N PRO A 31 -39.96 21.30 -23.88
CA PRO A 31 -39.25 21.97 -24.97
C PRO A 31 -37.80 22.29 -24.58
N LEU A 32 -36.88 22.12 -25.55
CA LEU A 32 -35.45 22.37 -25.38
C LEU A 32 -35.21 23.84 -24.97
N GLN A 33 -34.47 24.02 -23.85
CA GLN A 33 -34.09 25.34 -23.38
C GLN A 33 -32.61 25.64 -23.65
N PRO A 34 -32.23 26.91 -23.92
CA PRO A 34 -30.86 27.26 -24.30
C PRO A 34 -29.81 27.02 -23.23
N TRP A 35 -30.20 26.89 -21.94
CA TRP A 35 -29.31 26.65 -20.82
C TRP A 35 -29.16 25.14 -20.47
N GLU A 36 -29.94 24.27 -21.10
CA GLU A 36 -29.88 22.84 -20.82
C GLU A 36 -28.63 22.18 -21.41
N PHE A 37 -28.14 21.13 -20.74
CA PHE A 37 -26.98 20.31 -21.17
C PHE A 37 -27.16 19.82 -22.61
N ARG A 38 -28.32 19.28 -22.96
CA ARG A 38 -28.65 18.77 -24.29
C ARG A 38 -28.67 19.84 -25.41
N SER A 39 -28.76 21.14 -25.07
CA SER A 39 -28.73 22.23 -26.03
C SER A 39 -27.33 22.65 -26.47
N LYS A 40 -26.30 22.18 -25.74
CA LYS A 40 -24.92 22.58 -25.96
C LYS A 40 -24.23 21.68 -26.98
N PRO A 41 -23.27 22.22 -27.76
CA PRO A 41 -22.48 21.41 -28.68
C PRO A 41 -21.68 20.36 -27.93
N ALA A 42 -21.34 19.23 -28.60
CA ALA A 42 -20.68 18.06 -27.98
C ALA A 42 -19.43 18.42 -27.19
N TRP A 43 -18.57 19.33 -27.70
CA TRP A 43 -17.34 19.72 -26.98
C TRP A 43 -17.61 20.45 -25.65
N GLN A 44 -18.69 21.25 -25.53
CA GLN A 44 -19.06 21.89 -24.26
C GLN A 44 -19.61 20.86 -23.28
N ARG A 45 -20.42 19.92 -23.75
CA ARG A 45 -20.91 18.79 -22.94
C ARG A 45 -19.75 17.93 -22.44
N LEU A 46 -18.75 17.69 -23.29
CA LEU A 46 -17.54 16.95 -22.90
C LEU A 46 -16.75 17.66 -21.78
N ILE A 47 -16.58 18.99 -21.88
CA ILE A 47 -15.90 19.76 -20.81
C ILE A 47 -16.68 19.66 -19.48
N ILE A 48 -18.01 19.73 -19.52
CA ILE A 48 -18.83 19.61 -18.32
C ILE A 48 -18.65 18.23 -17.68
N MET A 49 -18.69 17.16 -18.48
CA MET A 49 -18.52 15.77 -17.98
C MET A 49 -17.11 15.52 -17.42
N LEU A 50 -16.08 16.03 -18.08
CA LEU A 50 -14.70 15.90 -17.62
C LEU A 50 -14.36 16.85 -16.47
N GLY A 51 -15.22 17.80 -16.13
CA GLY A 51 -14.99 18.80 -15.09
C GLY A 51 -14.73 18.15 -13.72
N GLY A 52 -15.55 17.18 -13.31
CA GLY A 52 -15.38 16.44 -12.08
C GLY A 52 -14.07 15.66 -12.01
N VAL A 53 -13.72 14.98 -13.10
CA VAL A 53 -12.45 14.24 -13.25
C VAL A 53 -11.25 15.18 -13.10
N THR A 54 -11.31 16.32 -13.78
CA THR A 54 -10.23 17.33 -13.75
C THR A 54 -10.05 17.90 -12.36
N VAL A 55 -11.14 18.24 -11.67
CA VAL A 55 -11.08 18.75 -10.29
C VAL A 55 -10.50 17.73 -9.34
N ASN A 56 -10.89 16.46 -9.45
CA ASN A 56 -10.34 15.39 -8.63
C ASN A 56 -8.83 15.23 -8.85
N LEU A 57 -8.36 15.27 -10.10
CA LEU A 57 -6.92 15.18 -10.40
C LEU A 57 -6.16 16.39 -9.84
N ILE A 58 -6.68 17.61 -10.04
CA ILE A 58 -6.08 18.83 -9.48
C ILE A 58 -6.05 18.77 -7.95
N LEU A 59 -7.12 18.33 -7.32
CA LEU A 59 -7.18 18.16 -5.87
C LEU A 59 -6.09 17.20 -5.37
N ALA A 60 -5.92 16.06 -6.01
CA ALA A 60 -4.86 15.11 -5.65
C ALA A 60 -3.46 15.73 -5.80
N ILE A 61 -3.19 16.45 -6.90
CA ILE A 61 -1.92 17.14 -7.11
C ILE A 61 -1.67 18.16 -6.00
N VAL A 62 -2.66 18.99 -5.69
CA VAL A 62 -2.54 20.01 -4.63
C VAL A 62 -2.25 19.37 -3.28
N ILE A 63 -2.97 18.28 -2.94
CA ILE A 63 -2.73 17.56 -1.67
C ILE A 63 -1.31 17.00 -1.63
N TYR A 64 -0.81 16.36 -2.70
CA TYR A 64 0.56 15.83 -2.71
C TYR A 64 1.61 16.93 -2.63
N ILE A 65 1.41 18.08 -3.26
CA ILE A 65 2.31 19.23 -3.11
C ILE A 65 2.40 19.65 -1.63
N PHE A 66 1.25 19.80 -0.95
CA PHE A 66 1.22 20.18 0.46
C PHE A 66 1.81 19.09 1.37
N LEU A 67 1.54 17.82 1.10
CA LEU A 67 2.13 16.73 1.88
C LEU A 67 3.65 16.71 1.77
N LEU A 68 4.20 16.83 0.57
CA LEU A 68 5.64 16.87 0.36
C LEU A 68 6.28 18.11 1.00
N PHE A 69 5.62 19.27 0.90
CA PHE A 69 6.10 20.51 1.52
C PHE A 69 6.08 20.46 3.05
N LEU A 70 5.03 19.90 3.67
CA LEU A 70 4.86 19.92 5.12
C LEU A 70 5.61 18.79 5.84
N TYR A 71 5.64 17.60 5.23
CA TYR A 71 6.16 16.39 5.87
C TYR A 71 7.45 15.86 5.21
N GLY A 72 7.79 16.35 4.01
CA GLY A 72 8.87 15.76 3.24
C GLY A 72 8.56 14.33 2.80
N GLU A 73 9.60 13.58 2.50
CA GLU A 73 9.53 12.18 2.12
C GLU A 73 10.65 11.41 2.81
N GLN A 74 10.26 10.42 3.60
CA GLN A 74 11.21 9.52 4.23
C GLN A 74 11.18 8.17 3.49
N TYR A 75 12.32 7.72 3.02
CA TYR A 75 12.44 6.48 2.28
C TYR A 75 13.64 5.66 2.72
N LEU A 76 13.55 4.35 2.56
CA LEU A 76 14.66 3.44 2.79
C LEU A 76 15.31 3.09 1.46
N PRO A 77 16.55 3.56 1.17
CA PRO A 77 17.26 3.12 -0.01
C PRO A 77 17.42 1.60 -0.02
N THR A 78 17.23 0.96 -1.16
CA THR A 78 17.42 -0.48 -1.31
C THR A 78 18.81 -0.91 -0.86
N SER A 79 19.84 -0.12 -1.14
CA SER A 79 21.21 -0.33 -0.71
C SER A 79 21.42 -0.27 0.82
N ALA A 80 20.52 0.40 1.56
CA ALA A 80 20.59 0.48 3.02
C ALA A 80 19.99 -0.76 3.71
N ALA A 81 19.37 -1.68 2.95
CA ALA A 81 18.82 -2.94 3.46
C ALA A 81 19.93 -3.98 3.77
N LYS A 82 20.90 -3.60 4.59
CA LYS A 82 22.14 -4.37 4.87
C LYS A 82 21.94 -5.78 5.40
N TYR A 83 20.79 -6.08 5.99
CA TYR A 83 20.46 -7.42 6.49
C TYR A 83 19.64 -8.25 5.47
N GLY A 84 19.41 -7.69 4.29
CA GLY A 84 18.60 -8.30 3.25
C GLY A 84 17.10 -8.32 3.59
N ILE A 85 16.41 -9.24 2.93
CA ILE A 85 14.97 -9.44 3.06
C ILE A 85 14.61 -10.60 3.98
N THR A 86 13.39 -10.60 4.48
CA THR A 86 12.68 -11.79 4.93
C THR A 86 11.49 -12.05 4.02
N VAL A 87 11.20 -13.31 3.80
CA VAL A 87 10.14 -13.72 2.88
C VAL A 87 9.13 -14.63 3.56
N ASP A 88 7.88 -14.51 3.14
CA ASP A 88 6.83 -15.45 3.52
C ASP A 88 6.90 -16.76 2.70
N SER A 89 5.89 -17.62 2.85
CA SER A 89 5.81 -18.88 2.10
C SER A 89 5.71 -18.68 0.59
N LEU A 90 5.14 -17.55 0.13
CA LEU A 90 5.03 -17.22 -1.29
C LEU A 90 6.38 -16.75 -1.84
N GLY A 91 7.02 -15.80 -1.18
CA GLY A 91 8.36 -15.34 -1.56
C GLY A 91 9.37 -16.49 -1.56
N TYR A 92 9.28 -17.41 -0.59
CA TYR A 92 10.14 -18.58 -0.54
C TYR A 92 9.93 -19.52 -1.75
N ARG A 93 8.67 -19.77 -2.15
CA ARG A 93 8.33 -20.59 -3.32
C ARG A 93 8.65 -19.88 -4.64
N MET A 94 8.70 -18.56 -4.65
CA MET A 94 9.15 -17.76 -5.78
C MET A 94 10.65 -17.90 -6.04
N GLY A 95 11.40 -18.44 -5.07
CA GLY A 95 12.84 -18.66 -5.16
C GLY A 95 13.67 -17.72 -4.32
N LEU A 96 13.06 -16.72 -3.68
CA LEU A 96 13.72 -15.82 -2.74
C LEU A 96 14.03 -16.51 -1.42
N ARG A 97 15.01 -15.98 -0.70
CA ARG A 97 15.43 -16.52 0.61
C ARG A 97 15.60 -15.40 1.63
N ASP A 98 15.44 -15.76 2.89
CA ASP A 98 15.76 -14.84 4.00
C ASP A 98 17.25 -14.46 3.94
N GLY A 99 17.54 -13.17 3.93
CA GLY A 99 18.88 -12.62 3.83
C GLY A 99 19.33 -12.24 2.42
N ASP A 100 18.54 -12.53 1.38
CA ASP A 100 18.83 -12.02 0.04
C ASP A 100 18.86 -10.49 0.05
N GLN A 101 19.84 -9.88 -0.59
CA GLN A 101 19.92 -8.45 -0.82
C GLN A 101 19.51 -8.18 -2.27
N ILE A 102 18.33 -7.58 -2.44
CA ILE A 102 17.79 -7.29 -3.77
C ILE A 102 18.63 -6.19 -4.43
N GLN A 103 19.01 -6.41 -5.69
CA GLN A 103 19.78 -5.47 -6.51
C GLN A 103 18.90 -4.82 -7.57
N SER A 104 18.11 -5.62 -8.26
CA SER A 104 17.25 -5.15 -9.36
C SER A 104 16.00 -6.02 -9.52
N VAL A 105 15.02 -5.48 -10.22
CA VAL A 105 13.82 -6.18 -10.67
C VAL A 105 13.73 -6.00 -12.18
N ASP A 106 13.67 -7.10 -12.95
CA ASP A 106 13.75 -7.11 -14.42
C ASP A 106 14.93 -6.26 -14.94
N HIS A 107 16.11 -6.44 -14.33
CA HIS A 107 17.36 -5.72 -14.63
C HIS A 107 17.29 -4.19 -14.45
N LYS A 108 16.27 -3.68 -13.73
CA LYS A 108 16.14 -2.27 -13.35
C LYS A 108 16.42 -2.11 -11.88
N ASN A 109 17.32 -1.21 -11.55
CA ASN A 109 17.56 -0.84 -10.15
C ASN A 109 16.28 -0.27 -9.54
N VAL A 110 16.00 -0.69 -8.30
CA VAL A 110 14.91 -0.13 -7.49
C VAL A 110 15.53 0.68 -6.37
N ASP A 111 15.33 1.99 -6.42
CA ASP A 111 15.99 2.92 -5.50
C ASP A 111 15.41 2.81 -4.08
N GLU A 112 14.11 2.60 -3.96
CA GLU A 112 13.40 2.51 -2.69
C GLU A 112 12.99 1.06 -2.37
N PHE A 113 13.34 0.61 -1.17
CA PHE A 113 13.06 -0.77 -0.75
C PHE A 113 11.55 -1.11 -0.76
N LEU A 114 10.71 -0.16 -0.34
CA LEU A 114 9.26 -0.37 -0.27
C LEU A 114 8.59 -0.45 -1.64
N ASP A 115 9.26 0.00 -2.69
CA ASP A 115 8.77 -0.12 -4.07
C ASP A 115 9.00 -1.52 -4.67
N ILE A 116 9.91 -2.32 -4.11
CA ILE A 116 10.23 -3.66 -4.65
C ILE A 116 8.99 -4.56 -4.78
N PRO A 117 8.17 -4.78 -3.74
CA PRO A 117 6.97 -5.61 -3.88
C PRO A 117 5.96 -5.03 -4.89
N LYS A 118 5.84 -3.72 -4.92
CA LYS A 118 4.97 -2.99 -5.86
C LYS A 118 5.44 -3.18 -7.30
N ASP A 119 6.72 -3.02 -7.57
CA ASP A 119 7.29 -3.18 -8.91
C ASP A 119 7.16 -4.62 -9.40
N ILE A 120 7.40 -5.61 -8.54
CA ILE A 120 7.20 -7.02 -8.87
C ILE A 120 5.75 -7.27 -9.29
N ILE A 121 4.77 -6.75 -8.55
CA ILE A 121 3.35 -7.00 -8.81
C ILE A 121 2.85 -6.19 -10.01
N LEU A 122 3.05 -4.85 -10.00
CA LEU A 122 2.45 -3.95 -10.99
C LEU A 122 3.11 -4.02 -12.37
N ASN A 123 4.38 -4.41 -12.43
CA ASN A 123 5.08 -4.60 -13.69
C ASN A 123 5.06 -6.06 -14.16
N GLU A 124 4.41 -6.97 -13.40
CA GLU A 124 4.39 -8.41 -13.69
C GLU A 124 5.82 -8.95 -13.93
N ALA A 125 6.73 -8.61 -13.01
CA ALA A 125 8.14 -8.88 -13.14
C ALA A 125 8.43 -10.36 -13.36
N LYS A 126 9.48 -10.65 -14.15
CA LYS A 126 9.90 -12.01 -14.49
C LYS A 126 11.12 -12.45 -13.72
N THR A 127 12.00 -11.52 -13.35
CA THR A 127 13.26 -11.82 -12.67
C THR A 127 13.50 -10.85 -11.50
N VAL A 128 14.21 -11.34 -10.49
CA VAL A 128 14.75 -10.53 -9.38
C VAL A 128 16.22 -10.90 -9.21
N GLU A 129 17.10 -9.94 -9.33
CA GLU A 129 18.51 -10.13 -9.06
C GLU A 129 18.80 -9.86 -7.59
N VAL A 130 19.49 -10.80 -6.94
CA VAL A 130 19.83 -10.72 -5.53
C VAL A 130 21.30 -11.08 -5.28
N ILE A 131 21.88 -10.53 -4.21
CA ILE A 131 23.10 -11.06 -3.63
C ILE A 131 22.71 -12.05 -2.54
N ARG A 132 23.07 -13.32 -2.72
CA ARG A 132 22.87 -14.41 -1.79
C ARG A 132 24.21 -15.01 -1.39
N ASP A 133 24.52 -14.97 -0.09
CA ASP A 133 25.80 -15.47 0.43
C ASP A 133 27.03 -14.90 -0.34
N GLY A 134 26.95 -13.59 -0.67
CA GLY A 134 27.99 -12.87 -1.40
C GLY A 134 28.09 -13.17 -2.91
N LYS A 135 27.13 -13.92 -3.47
CA LYS A 135 27.09 -14.24 -4.92
C LYS A 135 25.84 -13.62 -5.56
N ASN A 136 26.01 -13.13 -6.78
CA ASN A 136 24.88 -12.68 -7.59
C ASN A 136 24.08 -13.91 -8.04
N VAL A 137 22.77 -13.87 -7.79
CA VAL A 137 21.80 -14.90 -8.16
C VAL A 137 20.62 -14.22 -8.83
N GLU A 138 20.28 -14.69 -10.01
CA GLU A 138 19.03 -14.30 -10.68
C GLU A 138 17.94 -15.29 -10.31
N VAL A 139 16.85 -14.76 -9.78
CA VAL A 139 15.67 -15.53 -9.35
C VAL A 139 14.58 -15.32 -10.37
N GLU A 140 14.21 -16.35 -11.10
CA GLU A 140 13.10 -16.34 -12.04
C GLU A 140 11.76 -16.46 -11.28
N ILE A 141 10.82 -15.56 -11.57
CA ILE A 141 9.49 -15.60 -11.00
C ILE A 141 8.64 -16.55 -11.84
N PRO A 142 8.11 -17.66 -11.25
CA PRO A 142 7.33 -18.63 -11.99
C PRO A 142 6.06 -18.01 -12.59
N GLN A 143 5.71 -18.41 -13.79
CA GLN A 143 4.53 -17.91 -14.50
C GLN A 143 3.25 -18.11 -13.66
N GLY A 144 2.39 -17.09 -13.63
CA GLY A 144 1.15 -17.10 -12.85
C GLY A 144 1.35 -16.91 -11.34
N TYR A 145 2.59 -16.61 -10.90
CA TYR A 145 2.85 -16.43 -9.47
C TYR A 145 2.29 -15.13 -8.91
N ILE A 146 2.30 -14.08 -9.72
CA ILE A 146 1.70 -12.77 -9.36
C ILE A 146 0.22 -12.94 -9.00
N SER A 147 -0.54 -13.73 -9.78
CA SER A 147 -1.94 -14.05 -9.46
C SER A 147 -2.10 -14.71 -8.09
N LYS A 148 -1.16 -15.56 -7.67
CA LYS A 148 -1.19 -16.23 -6.35
C LYS A 148 -0.94 -15.24 -5.22
N ILE A 149 0.01 -14.31 -5.40
CA ILE A 149 0.30 -13.25 -4.44
C ILE A 149 -0.95 -12.39 -4.22
N ILE A 150 -1.58 -11.95 -5.30
CA ILE A 150 -2.79 -11.12 -5.27
C ILE A 150 -3.95 -11.86 -4.61
N LYS A 151 -4.21 -13.10 -5.00
CA LYS A 151 -5.30 -13.92 -4.45
C LYS A 151 -5.15 -14.17 -2.94
N GLN A 152 -3.93 -14.38 -2.45
CA GLN A 152 -3.66 -14.59 -1.03
C GLN A 152 -3.56 -13.27 -0.24
N LYS A 153 -3.70 -12.12 -0.92
CA LYS A 153 -3.55 -10.78 -0.32
C LYS A 153 -2.26 -10.64 0.50
N SER A 154 -1.20 -11.32 0.06
CA SER A 154 0.09 -11.30 0.72
C SER A 154 0.87 -10.07 0.28
N VAL A 155 0.65 -8.96 0.99
CA VAL A 155 1.39 -7.70 0.74
C VAL A 155 2.81 -7.79 1.30
N ASP A 156 3.05 -8.67 2.27
CA ASP A 156 4.32 -8.81 2.99
C ASP A 156 5.14 -10.03 2.51
N PHE A 157 4.95 -10.48 1.25
CA PHE A 157 5.71 -11.61 0.71
C PHE A 157 7.22 -11.33 0.65
N ILE A 158 7.60 -10.05 0.65
CA ILE A 158 8.95 -9.53 0.86
C ILE A 158 8.87 -8.44 1.93
N SER A 159 9.67 -8.54 2.98
CA SER A 159 9.77 -7.54 4.03
C SER A 159 11.24 -7.29 4.39
N ILE A 160 11.52 -6.14 4.98
CA ILE A 160 12.86 -5.83 5.43
C ILE A 160 13.27 -6.70 6.62
N ARG A 161 14.46 -7.24 6.59
CA ARG A 161 15.03 -8.04 7.68
C ARG A 161 15.75 -7.14 8.67
N ILE A 162 15.44 -7.31 9.95
CA ILE A 162 16.06 -6.52 11.02
C ILE A 162 16.41 -7.40 12.22
N PRO A 163 17.44 -7.02 13.00
CA PRO A 163 17.73 -7.64 14.28
C PRO A 163 16.53 -7.58 15.22
N PHE A 164 16.47 -8.52 16.18
CA PHE A 164 15.38 -8.54 17.13
C PHE A 164 15.78 -7.87 18.45
N GLU A 165 15.43 -6.61 18.61
CA GLU A 165 15.55 -5.87 19.85
C GLU A 165 14.16 -5.57 20.41
N VAL A 166 14.00 -5.71 21.71
CA VAL A 166 12.74 -5.47 22.43
C VAL A 166 12.56 -3.96 22.65
N GLU A 167 11.45 -3.42 22.15
CA GLU A 167 11.06 -2.05 22.42
C GLU A 167 10.21 -1.94 23.67
N ALA A 168 9.18 -2.79 23.77
CA ALA A 168 8.27 -2.84 24.90
C ALA A 168 7.82 -4.26 25.21
N VAL A 169 7.39 -4.49 26.44
CA VAL A 169 6.88 -5.77 26.91
C VAL A 169 5.44 -5.58 27.41
N SER A 170 4.52 -6.35 26.87
CA SER A 170 3.10 -6.29 27.25
C SER A 170 2.89 -6.96 28.61
N LYS A 171 2.18 -6.30 29.51
CA LYS A 171 1.88 -6.81 30.86
C LYS A 171 1.12 -8.14 30.82
N GLY A 172 1.43 -9.03 31.75
CA GLY A 172 0.72 -10.30 31.89
C GLY A 172 1.11 -11.41 30.90
N THR A 173 1.98 -11.12 29.93
CA THR A 173 2.45 -12.06 28.91
C THR A 173 3.59 -12.94 29.39
N GLY A 174 3.95 -13.95 28.61
CA GLY A 174 5.07 -14.83 28.91
C GLY A 174 6.39 -14.09 29.06
N ALA A 175 6.67 -13.12 28.20
CA ALA A 175 7.86 -12.29 28.28
C ALA A 175 7.90 -11.43 29.55
N SER A 176 6.76 -10.83 29.93
CA SER A 176 6.66 -10.03 31.17
C SER A 176 6.92 -10.90 32.42
N LYS A 177 6.31 -12.09 32.50
CA LYS A 177 6.48 -13.03 33.61
C LYS A 177 7.92 -13.58 33.70
N ALA A 178 8.56 -13.74 32.55
CA ALA A 178 9.93 -14.21 32.43
C ALA A 178 10.97 -13.12 32.71
N GLY A 179 10.60 -11.85 32.87
CA GLY A 179 11.53 -10.77 33.16
C GLY A 179 12.31 -10.26 31.93
N ILE A 180 11.77 -10.40 30.73
CA ILE A 180 12.29 -9.71 29.54
C ILE A 180 12.05 -8.22 29.69
N LEU A 181 13.04 -7.41 29.32
CA LEU A 181 13.05 -5.95 29.48
C LEU A 181 13.19 -5.23 28.14
N PRO A 182 12.78 -3.97 28.05
CA PRO A 182 13.11 -3.12 26.91
C PRO A 182 14.63 -3.04 26.71
N ASN A 183 15.07 -2.96 25.46
CA ASN A 183 16.46 -2.99 24.98
C ASN A 183 17.17 -4.36 25.11
N ASP A 184 16.48 -5.43 25.55
CA ASP A 184 17.03 -6.78 25.42
C ASP A 184 17.12 -7.14 23.93
N ARG A 185 18.26 -7.65 23.49
CA ARG A 185 18.45 -8.14 22.13
C ARG A 185 18.29 -9.66 22.11
N ILE A 186 17.23 -10.13 21.49
CA ILE A 186 16.99 -11.58 21.36
C ILE A 186 17.89 -12.12 20.25
N ILE A 187 18.70 -13.11 20.58
CA ILE A 187 19.71 -13.69 19.69
C ILE A 187 19.52 -15.19 19.47
N GLY A 188 18.59 -15.82 20.18
CA GLY A 188 18.33 -17.25 20.04
C GLY A 188 17.03 -17.71 20.68
N ALA A 189 16.58 -18.87 20.24
CA ALA A 189 15.43 -19.57 20.79
C ALA A 189 15.70 -21.08 20.82
N ASN A 190 15.52 -21.72 21.98
CA ASN A 190 15.95 -23.09 22.26
C ASN A 190 17.46 -23.24 21.96
N ASP A 191 17.84 -24.19 21.10
CA ASP A 191 19.24 -24.45 20.74
C ASP A 191 19.65 -23.79 19.41
N SER A 192 18.80 -22.93 18.89
CA SER A 192 19.04 -22.26 17.60
C SER A 192 19.37 -20.78 17.77
N LEU A 193 20.41 -20.30 17.08
CA LEU A 193 20.66 -18.88 16.96
C LEU A 193 19.60 -18.26 16.05
N THR A 194 18.95 -17.22 16.54
CA THR A 194 17.91 -16.47 15.82
C THR A 194 18.13 -14.97 15.98
N PRO A 195 19.23 -14.42 15.41
CA PRO A 195 19.57 -13.00 15.58
C PRO A 195 18.59 -12.05 14.93
N PHE A 196 17.72 -12.55 14.06
CA PHE A 196 16.71 -11.77 13.38
C PHE A 196 15.30 -12.17 13.80
N TYR A 197 14.39 -11.20 13.76
CA TYR A 197 13.00 -11.39 14.19
C TYR A 197 12.27 -12.51 13.42
N ASP A 198 12.48 -12.61 12.10
CA ASP A 198 11.88 -13.63 11.25
C ASP A 198 12.25 -15.05 11.70
N GLN A 199 13.51 -15.28 12.03
CA GLN A 199 14.00 -16.56 12.52
C GLN A 199 13.38 -16.93 13.87
N PHE A 200 13.39 -15.98 14.81
CA PHE A 200 12.77 -16.15 16.12
C PHE A 200 11.26 -16.45 15.98
N ARG A 201 10.57 -15.69 15.14
CA ARG A 201 9.14 -15.86 14.87
C ARG A 201 8.80 -17.27 14.37
N LYS A 202 9.62 -17.85 13.48
CA LYS A 202 9.46 -19.22 12.98
C LYS A 202 9.55 -20.25 14.12
N VAL A 203 10.47 -20.09 15.07
CA VAL A 203 10.61 -20.98 16.23
C VAL A 203 9.40 -20.85 17.16
N VAL A 204 8.98 -19.65 17.49
CA VAL A 204 7.85 -19.40 18.39
C VAL A 204 6.54 -19.95 17.81
N LEU A 205 6.31 -19.77 16.50
CA LEU A 205 5.12 -20.32 15.83
C LEU A 205 5.04 -21.85 15.87
N LYS A 206 6.18 -22.55 15.82
CA LYS A 206 6.25 -24.02 15.96
C LYS A 206 6.02 -24.49 17.41
N ASN A 207 6.13 -23.58 18.38
CA ASN A 207 6.06 -23.90 19.81
C ASN A 207 4.88 -23.20 20.51
N LYS A 208 3.75 -23.01 19.82
CA LYS A 208 2.54 -22.45 20.39
C LYS A 208 2.10 -23.19 21.65
N GLY A 209 1.76 -22.47 22.71
CA GLY A 209 1.35 -23.03 23.99
C GLY A 209 2.44 -23.70 24.79
N LYS A 210 3.70 -23.71 24.32
CA LYS A 210 4.85 -24.37 25.00
C LYS A 210 5.80 -23.32 25.58
N ILE A 211 6.72 -23.78 26.41
CA ILE A 211 7.83 -22.98 26.92
C ILE A 211 8.97 -23.03 25.90
N VAL A 212 9.52 -21.87 25.57
CA VAL A 212 10.67 -21.69 24.69
C VAL A 212 11.80 -21.06 25.53
N SER A 213 13.00 -21.61 25.46
CA SER A 213 14.17 -21.01 26.06
C SER A 213 14.69 -19.88 25.18
N VAL A 214 14.41 -18.64 25.56
CA VAL A 214 14.85 -17.44 24.84
C VAL A 214 16.27 -17.10 25.26
N ILE A 215 17.17 -16.94 24.29
CA ILE A 215 18.53 -16.47 24.50
C ILE A 215 18.54 -14.99 24.13
N LEU A 216 18.91 -14.15 25.08
CA LEU A 216 18.97 -12.70 24.87
C LEU A 216 20.28 -12.13 25.42
N LEU A 217 20.67 -11.02 24.81
CA LEU A 217 21.79 -10.20 25.23
C LEU A 217 21.22 -8.97 25.96
N ARG A 218 21.56 -8.87 27.27
CA ARG A 218 21.22 -7.70 28.11
C ARG A 218 22.51 -6.98 28.48
N LYS A 219 22.71 -5.81 27.87
CA LYS A 219 24.01 -5.10 27.90
C LYS A 219 25.12 -6.02 27.37
N THR A 220 25.97 -6.57 28.23
CA THR A 220 27.05 -7.49 27.89
C THR A 220 26.75 -8.95 28.23
N ASP A 221 25.70 -9.21 29.03
CA ASP A 221 25.42 -10.52 29.57
C ASP A 221 24.47 -11.30 28.66
N THR A 222 24.86 -12.52 28.34
CA THR A 222 23.97 -13.46 27.63
C THR A 222 23.13 -14.23 28.65
N LEU A 223 21.83 -14.06 28.57
CA LEU A 223 20.87 -14.69 29.44
C LEU A 223 20.05 -15.72 28.67
N ARG A 224 19.73 -16.84 29.36
CA ARG A 224 18.84 -17.87 28.80
C ARG A 224 17.63 -17.97 29.74
N ILE A 225 16.45 -17.59 29.21
CA ILE A 225 15.24 -17.38 29.99
C ILE A 225 14.10 -18.23 29.43
N PRO A 226 13.44 -19.10 30.24
CA PRO A 226 12.26 -19.83 29.80
C PRO A 226 11.05 -18.90 29.69
N VAL A 227 10.41 -18.87 28.51
CA VAL A 227 9.29 -17.96 28.20
C VAL A 227 8.10 -18.77 27.69
N GLN A 228 6.93 -18.58 28.30
CA GLN A 228 5.69 -19.19 27.85
C GLN A 228 5.21 -18.52 26.56
N VAL A 229 5.03 -19.33 25.53
CA VAL A 229 4.41 -18.88 24.26
C VAL A 229 2.90 -18.98 24.39
N SER A 230 2.18 -17.98 23.92
CA SER A 230 0.71 -18.00 23.88
C SER A 230 0.17 -19.03 22.86
N SER A 231 -1.13 -19.34 22.95
CA SER A 231 -1.84 -20.17 21.96
C SER A 231 -1.74 -19.61 20.53
N ASP A 232 -1.64 -18.29 20.41
CA ASP A 232 -1.55 -17.58 19.12
C ASP A 232 -0.09 -17.50 18.61
N GLY A 233 0.88 -17.96 19.41
CA GLY A 233 2.27 -17.97 19.03
C GLY A 233 2.97 -16.62 19.24
N PHE A 234 2.70 -15.94 20.35
CA PHE A 234 3.38 -14.71 20.77
C PHE A 234 3.98 -14.89 22.16
N ILE A 235 5.04 -14.15 22.46
CA ILE A 235 5.60 -14.07 23.80
C ILE A 235 5.22 -12.75 24.51
N GLY A 236 4.66 -11.76 23.76
CA GLY A 236 4.21 -10.49 24.29
C GLY A 236 5.28 -9.42 24.34
N VAL A 237 6.15 -9.38 23.34
CA VAL A 237 7.11 -8.28 23.12
C VAL A 237 6.75 -7.52 21.86
N GLN A 238 6.92 -6.21 21.90
CA GLN A 238 6.96 -5.34 20.76
C GLN A 238 8.41 -5.24 20.30
N ARG A 239 8.66 -5.51 19.02
CA ARG A 239 9.98 -5.34 18.42
C ARG A 239 10.26 -3.88 18.10
N ARG A 240 11.50 -3.48 18.19
CA ARG A 240 11.95 -2.16 17.75
C ARG A 240 11.82 -2.01 16.24
N GLY A 241 11.48 -0.81 15.80
CA GLY A 241 11.29 -0.48 14.39
C GLY A 241 12.60 -0.55 13.57
N PRO A 242 12.48 -0.56 12.24
CA PRO A 242 13.65 -0.63 11.35
C PRO A 242 14.51 0.63 11.38
N ASP A 243 13.99 1.78 11.76
CA ASP A 243 14.66 3.08 11.90
C ASP A 243 15.86 3.05 12.86
N LYS A 244 15.83 2.16 13.86
CA LYS A 244 16.95 1.93 14.76
C LYS A 244 18.16 1.24 14.12
N PHE A 245 17.92 0.46 13.09
CA PHE A 245 18.92 -0.46 12.51
C PHE A 245 19.35 -0.07 11.11
N LEU A 246 18.53 0.70 10.41
CA LEU A 246 18.70 1.05 9.01
C LEU A 246 18.68 2.56 8.85
N GLU A 247 19.44 3.03 7.89
CA GLU A 247 19.54 4.45 7.57
C GLU A 247 18.45 4.84 6.58
N PHE A 248 17.41 5.46 7.10
CA PHE A 248 16.40 6.11 6.27
C PHE A 248 16.95 7.44 5.77
N LYS A 249 16.66 7.75 4.53
CA LYS A 249 16.93 9.05 3.95
C LYS A 249 15.68 9.91 4.01
N GLU A 250 15.87 11.19 4.28
CA GLU A 250 14.84 12.20 4.27
C GLU A 250 15.08 13.15 3.11
N LYS A 251 14.02 13.45 2.38
CA LYS A 251 14.02 14.41 1.31
C LYS A 251 13.06 15.53 1.66
N GLU A 252 13.63 16.65 2.04
CA GLU A 252 12.87 17.85 2.33
C GLU A 252 12.54 18.60 1.03
N TYR A 253 11.36 19.16 0.97
CA TYR A 253 10.90 19.93 -0.17
C TYR A 253 10.59 21.37 0.23
N THR A 254 11.15 22.32 -0.50
CA THR A 254 10.66 23.70 -0.49
C THR A 254 9.38 23.78 -1.33
N LEU A 255 8.60 24.85 -1.19
CA LEU A 255 7.38 25.01 -2.01
C LEU A 255 7.68 24.92 -3.52
N ILE A 256 8.82 25.47 -3.96
CA ILE A 256 9.23 25.45 -5.37
C ILE A 256 9.54 24.03 -5.85
N THR A 257 10.21 23.21 -5.04
CA THR A 257 10.55 21.82 -5.37
C THR A 257 9.40 20.84 -5.13
N ALA A 258 8.48 21.18 -4.22
CA ALA A 258 7.28 20.38 -3.95
C ALA A 258 6.30 20.39 -5.12
N VAL A 259 6.18 21.50 -5.86
CA VAL A 259 5.26 21.60 -7.00
C VAL A 259 5.56 20.54 -8.07
N PRO A 260 6.74 20.49 -8.71
CA PRO A 260 7.02 19.45 -9.70
C PRO A 260 6.97 18.05 -9.11
N ALA A 261 7.45 17.84 -7.87
CA ALA A 261 7.41 16.54 -7.20
C ALA A 261 5.98 16.05 -6.96
N GLY A 262 5.06 16.93 -6.54
CA GLY A 262 3.65 16.59 -6.35
C GLY A 262 2.95 16.21 -7.64
N PHE A 263 3.28 16.89 -8.77
CA PHE A 263 2.82 16.48 -10.10
C PHE A 263 3.31 15.07 -10.44
N VAL A 264 4.62 14.82 -10.31
CA VAL A 264 5.21 13.49 -10.59
C VAL A 264 4.49 12.42 -9.76
N ARG A 265 4.35 12.63 -8.46
CA ARG A 265 3.71 11.68 -7.55
C ARG A 265 2.24 11.40 -7.89
N ALA A 266 1.48 12.43 -8.31
CA ALA A 266 0.10 12.25 -8.74
C ALA A 266 0.01 11.41 -10.02
N PHE A 267 0.85 11.68 -11.03
CA PHE A 267 0.87 10.92 -12.28
C PHE A 267 1.41 9.51 -12.13
N GLU A 268 2.37 9.29 -11.24
CA GLU A 268 2.79 7.94 -10.82
C GLU A 268 1.63 7.19 -10.18
N GLY A 269 0.85 7.86 -9.31
CA GLY A 269 -0.37 7.31 -8.72
C GLY A 269 -1.39 6.91 -9.79
N VAL A 270 -1.62 7.75 -10.80
CA VAL A 270 -2.46 7.42 -11.96
C VAL A 270 -1.94 6.18 -12.69
N GLY A 271 -0.64 6.15 -13.01
CA GLY A 271 0.00 5.03 -13.71
C GLY A 271 -0.11 3.72 -12.93
N ASN A 272 0.16 3.75 -11.63
CA ASN A 272 0.08 2.59 -10.76
C ASN A 272 -1.37 2.07 -10.63
N TYR A 273 -2.35 2.97 -10.55
CA TYR A 273 -3.75 2.59 -10.48
C TYR A 273 -4.24 1.96 -11.80
N LEU A 274 -3.83 2.51 -12.96
CA LEU A 274 -4.13 1.92 -14.27
C LEU A 274 -3.50 0.52 -14.43
N LYS A 275 -2.27 0.32 -13.96
CA LYS A 275 -1.64 -1.01 -13.92
C LYS A 275 -2.43 -1.96 -13.01
N SER A 276 -2.88 -1.50 -11.86
CA SER A 276 -3.72 -2.31 -10.94
C SER A 276 -5.03 -2.73 -11.60
N ILE A 277 -5.70 -1.83 -12.31
CA ILE A 277 -6.91 -2.15 -13.09
C ILE A 277 -6.60 -3.19 -14.17
N LYS A 278 -5.51 -3.01 -14.94
CA LYS A 278 -5.09 -3.99 -15.95
C LYS A 278 -4.91 -5.39 -15.32
N ILE A 279 -4.25 -5.48 -14.17
CA ILE A 279 -4.02 -6.75 -13.45
C ILE A 279 -5.35 -7.39 -13.04
N ILE A 280 -6.31 -6.61 -12.53
CA ILE A 280 -7.64 -7.11 -12.14
C ILE A 280 -8.34 -7.79 -13.31
N PHE A 281 -8.21 -7.25 -14.53
CA PHE A 281 -8.83 -7.83 -15.72
C PHE A 281 -7.99 -8.92 -16.40
N SER A 282 -6.66 -8.87 -16.29
CA SER A 282 -5.77 -9.82 -16.97
C SER A 282 -5.51 -11.08 -16.16
N GLN A 283 -5.53 -11.00 -14.82
CA GLN A 283 -5.21 -12.12 -13.95
C GLN A 283 -6.46 -12.86 -13.49
N LYS A 284 -6.45 -14.19 -13.63
CA LYS A 284 -7.60 -15.05 -13.28
C LYS A 284 -7.99 -14.88 -11.80
N ASN A 285 -9.26 -14.51 -11.57
CA ASN A 285 -9.84 -14.30 -10.24
C ASN A 285 -9.25 -13.13 -9.42
N ALA A 286 -8.50 -12.21 -10.04
CA ALA A 286 -7.97 -11.03 -9.33
C ALA A 286 -9.10 -10.10 -8.85
N TYR A 287 -10.27 -10.10 -9.52
CA TYR A 287 -11.45 -9.33 -9.11
C TYR A 287 -11.99 -9.72 -7.72
N GLU A 288 -11.76 -10.96 -7.25
CA GLU A 288 -12.14 -11.41 -5.90
C GLU A 288 -11.35 -10.64 -4.79
N SER A 289 -10.27 -9.99 -5.16
CA SER A 289 -9.44 -9.19 -4.24
C SER A 289 -9.92 -7.75 -4.11
N VAL A 290 -10.84 -7.30 -4.96
CA VAL A 290 -11.38 -5.94 -4.91
C VAL A 290 -12.25 -5.78 -3.66
N GLY A 291 -11.90 -4.81 -2.83
CA GLY A 291 -12.64 -4.51 -1.60
C GLY A 291 -13.78 -3.51 -1.84
N GLY A 292 -14.84 -3.61 -1.04
CA GLY A 292 -15.91 -2.62 -1.00
C GLY A 292 -15.61 -1.46 -0.03
N PHE A 293 -16.58 -0.56 0.19
CA PHE A 293 -16.48 0.61 1.06
C PHE A 293 -15.97 0.30 2.49
N ILE A 294 -16.39 -0.85 3.07
CA ILE A 294 -15.90 -1.28 4.39
C ILE A 294 -14.39 -1.54 4.36
N THR A 295 -13.88 -2.09 3.26
CA THR A 295 -12.44 -2.35 3.10
C THR A 295 -11.67 -1.05 2.99
N ILE A 296 -12.20 -0.05 2.26
CA ILE A 296 -11.62 1.29 2.17
C ILE A 296 -11.58 1.94 3.56
N GLY A 297 -12.67 1.85 4.32
CA GLY A 297 -12.69 2.38 5.69
C GLY A 297 -11.66 1.75 6.63
N LYS A 298 -11.31 0.48 6.42
CA LYS A 298 -10.28 -0.23 7.21
C LYS A 298 -8.83 0.16 6.86
N ILE A 299 -8.60 0.88 5.76
CA ILE A 299 -7.27 1.36 5.38
C ILE A 299 -6.86 2.56 6.26
N PHE A 300 -7.85 3.30 6.78
CA PHE A 300 -7.56 4.40 7.69
C PHE A 300 -7.00 3.87 9.02
N PRO A 301 -5.94 4.52 9.56
CA PRO A 301 -5.35 4.11 10.82
C PRO A 301 -6.34 4.24 11.97
N ALA A 302 -6.23 3.35 12.97
CA ALA A 302 -7.08 3.36 14.15
C ALA A 302 -6.87 4.62 15.05
N VAL A 303 -5.70 5.23 14.96
CA VAL A 303 -5.35 6.50 15.60
C VAL A 303 -5.32 7.57 14.52
N TRP A 304 -5.88 8.74 14.82
CA TRP A 304 -5.94 9.84 13.86
C TRP A 304 -4.55 10.29 13.44
N ASP A 305 -4.30 10.30 12.15
CA ASP A 305 -3.05 10.71 11.50
C ASP A 305 -3.38 11.61 10.30
N TRP A 306 -2.95 12.86 10.36
CA TRP A 306 -3.22 13.84 9.31
C TRP A 306 -2.52 13.51 7.99
N TYR A 307 -1.30 12.97 8.03
CA TYR A 307 -0.59 12.56 6.82
C TYR A 307 -1.30 11.41 6.12
N ALA A 308 -1.67 10.38 6.88
CA ALA A 308 -2.41 9.23 6.36
C ALA A 308 -3.78 9.65 5.80
N PHE A 309 -4.50 10.53 6.51
CA PHE A 309 -5.80 11.04 6.06
C PHE A 309 -5.69 11.75 4.71
N TRP A 310 -4.78 12.72 4.57
CA TRP A 310 -4.64 13.47 3.32
C TRP A 310 -4.04 12.62 2.20
N SER A 311 -3.11 11.72 2.51
CA SER A 311 -2.54 10.79 1.54
C SER A 311 -3.60 9.86 0.94
N LEU A 312 -4.47 9.30 1.79
CA LEU A 312 -5.61 8.49 1.35
C LEU A 312 -6.64 9.32 0.58
N THR A 313 -6.90 10.56 0.98
CA THR A 313 -7.79 11.48 0.25
C THR A 313 -7.27 11.73 -1.16
N ALA A 314 -5.97 12.00 -1.33
CA ALA A 314 -5.36 12.19 -2.65
C ALA A 314 -5.46 10.91 -3.50
N PHE A 315 -5.18 9.75 -2.91
CA PHE A 315 -5.32 8.46 -3.58
C PHE A 315 -6.77 8.19 -4.03
N LEU A 316 -7.75 8.40 -3.16
CA LEU A 316 -9.17 8.24 -3.48
C LEU A 316 -9.62 9.21 -4.57
N SER A 317 -9.09 10.44 -4.56
CA SER A 317 -9.38 11.45 -5.58
C SER A 317 -8.87 11.01 -6.96
N ILE A 318 -7.65 10.44 -7.05
CA ILE A 318 -7.13 9.84 -8.29
C ILE A 318 -8.00 8.66 -8.73
N MET A 319 -8.34 7.78 -7.78
CA MET A 319 -9.17 6.61 -8.07
C MET A 319 -10.51 7.02 -8.67
N LEU A 320 -11.19 7.99 -8.07
CA LEU A 320 -12.46 8.52 -8.58
C LEU A 320 -12.30 9.18 -9.95
N ALA A 321 -11.23 9.95 -10.17
CA ALA A 321 -10.94 10.55 -11.47
C ALA A 321 -10.79 9.47 -12.55
N ILE A 322 -10.06 8.41 -12.30
CA ILE A 322 -9.83 7.34 -13.27
C ILE A 322 -11.09 6.51 -13.49
N LEU A 323 -11.80 6.11 -12.42
CA LEU A 323 -13.02 5.33 -12.55
C LEU A 323 -14.08 6.08 -13.36
N ASN A 324 -14.21 7.40 -13.15
CA ASN A 324 -15.17 8.22 -13.90
C ASN A 324 -14.81 8.43 -15.38
N VAL A 325 -13.55 8.21 -15.78
CA VAL A 325 -13.14 8.25 -17.20
C VAL A 325 -13.38 6.91 -17.90
N LEU A 326 -13.42 5.80 -17.14
CA LEU A 326 -13.62 4.48 -17.75
C LEU A 326 -14.98 4.40 -18.47
N PRO A 327 -15.04 3.71 -19.64
CA PRO A 327 -16.27 3.56 -20.42
C PRO A 327 -17.25 2.56 -19.77
N ILE A 328 -17.64 2.86 -18.54
CA ILE A 328 -18.57 2.02 -17.77
C ILE A 328 -19.94 2.69 -17.81
N PRO A 329 -21.02 1.99 -18.21
CA PRO A 329 -22.37 2.51 -18.11
C PRO A 329 -22.68 2.99 -16.67
N ALA A 330 -23.41 4.09 -16.55
CA ALA A 330 -23.73 4.78 -15.30
C ALA A 330 -22.59 5.62 -14.68
N LEU A 331 -21.40 5.68 -15.29
CA LEU A 331 -20.35 6.65 -14.94
C LEU A 331 -20.18 7.69 -16.04
N ASP A 332 -19.55 8.82 -15.70
CA ASP A 332 -19.33 9.94 -16.63
C ASP A 332 -18.63 9.50 -17.93
N GLY A 333 -17.68 8.55 -17.82
CA GLY A 333 -16.95 7.97 -18.95
C GLY A 333 -17.84 7.27 -19.97
N GLY A 334 -18.94 6.66 -19.54
CA GLY A 334 -19.93 6.09 -20.46
C GLY A 334 -20.57 7.17 -21.34
N HIS A 335 -20.95 8.30 -20.77
CA HIS A 335 -21.46 9.45 -21.50
C HIS A 335 -20.41 10.11 -22.40
N VAL A 336 -19.15 10.18 -21.95
CA VAL A 336 -18.03 10.69 -22.75
C VAL A 336 -17.87 9.89 -24.05
N VAL A 337 -17.96 8.56 -24.00
CA VAL A 337 -17.86 7.72 -25.22
C VAL A 337 -18.97 8.04 -26.21
N PHE A 338 -20.21 8.21 -25.74
CA PHE A 338 -21.32 8.61 -26.62
C PHE A 338 -21.10 9.98 -27.23
N LEU A 339 -20.59 10.97 -26.48
CA LEU A 339 -20.30 12.30 -26.96
C LEU A 339 -19.14 12.33 -27.97
N LEU A 340 -18.18 11.40 -27.89
CA LEU A 340 -17.09 11.29 -28.86
C LEU A 340 -17.56 10.65 -30.20
N TYR A 341 -18.63 9.88 -30.16
CA TYR A 341 -19.21 9.26 -31.34
C TYR A 341 -20.19 10.21 -32.06
N GLU A 342 -20.79 11.18 -31.39
CA GLU A 342 -21.68 12.22 -31.93
C GLU A 342 -20.91 13.26 -32.76
#